data_fe0e1eaa32607f484d2617cf91669f24
#
_entry.id   fe0e1eaa32607f484d2617cf91669f24
#
_cell.length_a   1.000
_cell.length_b   1.000
_cell.length_c   1.000
_cell.angle_alpha   90.00
_cell.angle_beta   90.00
_cell.angle_gamma   90.00
#
_symmetry.space_group_name_H-M   'P 1'
#
loop_
_entity.id
_entity.type
_entity.pdbx_description
1 polymer ?
#
loop_
_entity_poly.entity_id
_entity_poly.type
_entity_poly.pdbx_seq_one_letter_code
_entity_poly.pdbx_strand_id
1 'polypeptide(L)'
;SLGVPAFGYGIQYKYGIFKQEFDENGKQIETPDYWLANEEPWGHIDYNRDQKVSFGGEVVEENGKKVWKPAWSVRAVPVDYMVPGYASGRVNTLRLWSAKSYDEFDLLAFNRSEYMEAVTPQVKAENISKILYPEDSTKVGKELRLEQQYFFVSASLHDAIRVFYPGQD
;
A
#
# COMPACT_ATOMS: atom_id res chain seq x y z
N SER A 1 -16.19 22.96 0.87
CA SER A 1 -17.20 24.00 0.71
C SER A 1 -18.46 23.78 1.56
N LEU A 2 -18.87 22.53 1.74
CA LEU A 2 -20.05 22.18 2.57
C LEU A 2 -19.80 22.19 4.09
N GLY A 3 -18.56 22.35 4.53
CA GLY A 3 -18.19 22.29 5.96
C GLY A 3 -18.34 20.91 6.59
N VAL A 4 -18.50 19.85 5.81
CA VAL A 4 -18.62 18.47 6.30
C VAL A 4 -17.23 17.91 6.61
N PRO A 5 -17.02 17.30 7.81
CA PRO A 5 -15.80 16.57 8.07
C PRO A 5 -15.74 15.32 7.19
N ALA A 6 -14.58 15.09 6.57
CA ALA A 6 -14.37 13.93 5.73
C ALA A 6 -12.97 13.35 5.94
N PHE A 7 -12.88 12.02 5.85
CA PHE A 7 -11.62 11.28 5.88
C PHE A 7 -11.64 10.30 4.72
N GLY A 8 -10.67 10.39 3.82
CA GLY A 8 -10.56 9.52 2.66
C GLY A 8 -9.44 8.51 2.82
N TYR A 9 -9.62 7.33 2.24
CA TYR A 9 -8.59 6.29 2.17
C TYR A 9 -8.30 5.91 0.73
N GLY A 10 -7.05 5.54 0.44
CA GLY A 10 -6.61 5.06 -0.87
C GLY A 10 -5.28 4.32 -0.78
N ILE A 11 -4.71 3.99 -1.93
CA ILE A 11 -3.33 3.48 -2.03
C ILE A 11 -2.46 4.57 -2.66
N GLN A 12 -1.27 4.80 -2.09
CA GLN A 12 -0.25 5.63 -2.69
C GLN A 12 0.51 4.84 -3.76
N TYR A 13 0.08 4.94 -5.01
CA TYR A 13 0.75 4.24 -6.10
C TYR A 13 2.04 4.96 -6.51
N LYS A 14 3.18 4.27 -6.34
CA LYS A 14 4.53 4.82 -6.57
C LYS A 14 4.70 5.43 -7.97
N TYR A 15 4.08 4.81 -8.96
CA TYR A 15 4.13 5.23 -10.37
C TYR A 15 2.79 5.75 -10.89
N GLY A 16 1.90 6.14 -9.97
CA GLY A 16 0.59 6.68 -10.31
C GLY A 16 -0.27 5.71 -11.09
N ILE A 17 -1.06 6.25 -12.02
CA ILE A 17 -1.81 5.47 -12.98
C ILE A 17 -0.89 5.04 -14.14
N PHE A 18 -0.37 5.96 -14.90
CA PHE A 18 0.68 5.88 -15.91
C PHE A 18 0.85 7.26 -16.57
N LYS A 19 1.99 7.48 -17.22
CA LYS A 19 2.17 8.59 -18.14
C LYS A 19 1.89 8.09 -19.55
N GLN A 20 1.01 8.77 -20.28
CA GLN A 20 0.70 8.45 -21.66
C GLN A 20 1.73 9.05 -22.59
N GLU A 21 2.33 8.22 -23.43
CA GLU A 21 3.25 8.61 -24.50
C GLU A 21 2.82 7.97 -25.83
N PHE A 22 3.45 8.34 -26.93
CA PHE A 22 3.17 7.75 -28.23
C PHE A 22 4.48 7.22 -28.84
N ASP A 23 4.41 6.05 -29.45
CA ASP A 23 5.52 5.47 -30.19
C ASP A 23 5.71 6.16 -31.57
N GLU A 24 6.72 5.75 -32.31
CA GLU A 24 7.05 6.30 -33.65
C GLU A 24 5.90 6.12 -34.67
N ASN A 25 4.99 5.21 -34.43
CA ASN A 25 3.83 4.93 -35.27
C ASN A 25 2.55 5.65 -34.79
N GLY A 26 2.66 6.48 -33.74
CA GLY A 26 1.52 7.18 -33.16
C GLY A 26 0.62 6.28 -32.27
N LYS A 27 1.08 5.06 -31.93
CA LYS A 27 0.37 4.18 -31.00
C LYS A 27 0.65 4.60 -29.56
N GLN A 28 -0.40 4.67 -28.75
CA GLN A 28 -0.26 4.94 -27.32
C GLN A 28 0.59 3.87 -26.64
N ILE A 29 1.54 4.32 -25.84
CA ILE A 29 2.32 3.52 -24.91
C ILE A 29 2.17 4.10 -23.50
N GLU A 30 2.25 3.23 -22.51
CA GLU A 30 2.14 3.60 -21.09
C GLU A 30 3.53 3.50 -20.45
N THR A 31 3.93 4.57 -19.78
CA THR A 31 5.20 4.65 -19.06
C THR A 31 4.96 5.01 -17.59
N PRO A 32 5.89 4.65 -16.68
CA PRO A 32 5.74 5.02 -15.27
C PRO A 32 5.69 6.53 -15.08
N ASP A 33 4.73 6.99 -14.27
CA ASP A 33 4.68 8.38 -13.82
C ASP A 33 5.45 8.53 -12.49
N TYR A 34 6.58 9.22 -12.53
CA TYR A 34 7.45 9.44 -11.36
C TYR A 34 6.99 10.64 -10.53
N TRP A 35 5.69 10.79 -10.29
CA TRP A 35 5.11 11.94 -9.61
C TRP A 35 5.61 12.18 -8.17
N LEU A 36 6.15 11.14 -7.50
CA LEU A 36 6.75 11.24 -6.15
C LEU A 36 8.25 11.58 -6.19
N ALA A 37 8.88 11.73 -7.37
CA ALA A 37 10.32 11.92 -7.49
C ALA A 37 10.79 13.34 -7.09
N ASN A 38 9.91 14.33 -7.10
CA ASN A 38 10.22 15.73 -6.87
C ASN A 38 9.82 16.19 -5.45
N GLU A 39 10.29 15.51 -4.41
CA GLU A 39 10.01 15.83 -3.02
C GLU A 39 8.58 16.35 -2.83
N GLU A 40 7.66 15.46 -2.60
CA GLU A 40 6.25 15.77 -2.48
C GLU A 40 5.99 16.37 -1.06
N PRO A 41 5.86 17.70 -0.94
CA PRO A 41 5.82 18.37 0.37
C PRO A 41 4.48 18.22 1.08
N TRP A 42 3.47 17.68 0.40
CA TRP A 42 2.10 17.61 0.91
C TRP A 42 1.79 16.31 1.63
N GLY A 43 2.58 15.28 1.41
CA GLY A 43 2.44 13.98 2.04
C GLY A 43 3.20 13.90 3.36
N HIS A 44 2.51 13.59 4.44
CA HIS A 44 3.10 13.33 5.75
C HIS A 44 3.07 11.84 6.07
N ILE A 45 4.25 11.22 6.23
CA ILE A 45 4.38 9.81 6.57
C ILE A 45 4.32 9.65 8.10
N ASP A 46 3.42 8.80 8.59
CA ASP A 46 3.31 8.49 10.02
C ASP A 46 3.57 7.00 10.29
N TYR A 47 4.81 6.66 10.54
CA TYR A 47 5.22 5.28 10.86
C TYR A 47 4.64 4.73 12.18
N ASN A 48 4.10 5.58 13.06
CA ASN A 48 3.48 5.13 14.31
C ASN A 48 2.04 4.65 14.10
N ARG A 49 1.49 4.86 12.90
CA ARG A 49 0.13 4.47 12.53
C ARG A 49 0.09 3.41 11.43
N ASP A 50 1.19 2.72 11.21
CA ASP A 50 1.20 1.61 10.26
C ASP A 50 0.24 0.50 10.70
N GLN A 51 -0.28 -0.23 9.72
CA GLN A 51 -1.18 -1.36 9.93
C GLN A 51 -0.51 -2.62 9.37
N LYS A 52 -0.67 -3.74 10.10
CA LYS A 52 -0.24 -5.05 9.61
C LYS A 52 -1.32 -5.63 8.70
N VAL A 53 -0.96 -5.95 7.47
CA VAL A 53 -1.83 -6.69 6.55
C VAL A 53 -1.17 -8.00 6.21
N SER A 54 -1.89 -9.10 6.46
CA SER A 54 -1.39 -10.46 6.31
C SER A 54 -2.05 -11.16 5.13
N PHE A 55 -1.32 -12.06 4.45
CA PHE A 55 -1.76 -12.72 3.24
C PHE A 55 -1.51 -14.22 3.26
N GLY A 56 -2.35 -14.97 2.52
CA GLY A 56 -2.20 -16.40 2.29
C GLY A 56 -2.22 -17.21 3.57
N GLY A 57 -1.50 -18.34 3.55
CA GLY A 57 -1.37 -19.22 4.70
C GLY A 57 -2.51 -20.25 4.82
N GLU A 58 -2.67 -20.77 6.01
CA GLU A 58 -3.60 -21.85 6.30
C GLU A 58 -4.37 -21.63 7.60
N VAL A 59 -5.50 -22.30 7.70
CA VAL A 59 -6.28 -22.35 8.95
C VAL A 59 -5.96 -23.65 9.67
N VAL A 60 -5.39 -23.54 10.85
CA VAL A 60 -5.05 -24.67 11.72
C VAL A 60 -6.01 -24.73 12.92
N GLU A 61 -6.17 -25.91 13.50
CA GLU A 61 -6.92 -26.07 14.74
C GLU A 61 -5.96 -26.07 15.93
N GLU A 62 -6.14 -25.09 16.84
CA GLU A 62 -5.37 -24.97 18.07
C GLU A 62 -6.34 -24.86 19.27
N ASN A 63 -6.25 -25.79 20.20
CA ASN A 63 -7.10 -25.84 21.41
C ASN A 63 -8.61 -25.82 21.09
N GLY A 64 -9.02 -26.52 20.02
CA GLY A 64 -10.42 -26.56 19.57
C GLY A 64 -10.94 -25.29 18.90
N LYS A 65 -10.05 -24.36 18.55
CA LYS A 65 -10.35 -23.14 17.80
C LYS A 65 -9.63 -23.12 16.47
N LYS A 66 -10.31 -22.61 15.44
CA LYS A 66 -9.69 -22.35 14.14
C LYS A 66 -8.88 -21.08 14.23
N VAL A 67 -7.57 -21.18 13.94
CA VAL A 67 -6.62 -20.07 13.94
C VAL A 67 -6.02 -19.94 12.55
N TRP A 68 -6.07 -18.73 11.98
CA TRP A 68 -5.40 -18.45 10.72
C TRP A 68 -3.92 -18.16 10.95
N LYS A 69 -3.06 -18.89 10.26
CA LYS A 69 -1.61 -18.65 10.20
C LYS A 69 -1.26 -18.07 8.84
N PRO A 70 -1.02 -16.77 8.73
CA PRO A 70 -0.69 -16.15 7.46
C PRO A 70 0.68 -16.62 6.95
N ALA A 71 0.83 -16.69 5.62
CA ALA A 71 2.10 -17.06 4.99
C ALA A 71 3.10 -15.89 4.98
N TRP A 72 2.61 -14.65 4.86
CA TRP A 72 3.44 -13.45 4.84
C TRP A 72 2.62 -12.22 5.24
N SER A 73 3.31 -11.11 5.53
CA SER A 73 2.65 -9.87 5.94
C SER A 73 3.39 -8.66 5.39
N VAL A 74 2.67 -7.55 5.24
CA VAL A 74 3.22 -6.25 4.87
C VAL A 74 2.81 -5.18 5.87
N ARG A 75 3.60 -4.13 5.94
CA ARG A 75 3.26 -2.89 6.63
C ARG A 75 2.52 -1.99 5.66
N ALA A 76 1.29 -1.62 5.99
CA ALA A 76 0.59 -0.52 5.35
C ALA A 76 0.98 0.78 6.07
N VAL A 77 1.89 1.53 5.48
CA VAL A 77 2.38 2.79 6.03
C VAL A 77 1.50 3.92 5.53
N PRO A 78 0.86 4.71 6.41
CA PRO A 78 0.01 5.81 5.97
C PRO A 78 0.84 7.02 5.53
N VAL A 79 0.39 7.64 4.45
CA VAL A 79 0.83 8.95 3.98
C VAL A 79 -0.39 9.85 3.96
N ASP A 80 -0.43 10.83 4.84
CA ASP A 80 -1.56 11.73 5.03
C ASP A 80 -1.40 13.00 4.22
N TYR A 81 -2.40 13.29 3.40
CA TYR A 81 -2.51 14.51 2.62
C TYR A 81 -3.59 15.40 3.24
N MET A 82 -3.19 16.61 3.67
CA MET A 82 -4.10 17.57 4.25
C MET A 82 -4.83 18.34 3.15
N VAL A 83 -6.16 18.31 3.18
CA VAL A 83 -7.04 18.96 2.20
C VAL A 83 -7.81 20.08 2.89
N PRO A 84 -7.32 21.33 2.87
CA PRO A 84 -8.01 22.45 3.46
C PRO A 84 -9.27 22.80 2.67
N GLY A 85 -10.34 23.11 3.39
CA GLY A 85 -11.59 23.58 2.80
C GLY A 85 -11.47 25.04 2.37
N TYR A 86 -12.15 25.41 1.27
CA TYR A 86 -12.20 26.79 0.81
C TYR A 86 -12.94 27.70 1.81
N ALA A 87 -12.29 28.76 2.24
CA ALA A 87 -12.82 29.74 3.18
C ALA A 87 -13.43 29.15 4.47
N SER A 88 -12.98 27.97 4.89
CA SER A 88 -13.40 27.31 6.13
C SER A 88 -12.19 27.01 7.01
N GLY A 89 -12.36 27.01 8.34
CA GLY A 89 -11.31 26.60 9.28
C GLY A 89 -11.11 25.07 9.33
N ARG A 90 -11.67 24.32 8.39
CA ARG A 90 -11.69 22.86 8.39
C ARG A 90 -10.65 22.27 7.45
N VAL A 91 -9.92 21.26 7.93
CA VAL A 91 -8.96 20.49 7.12
C VAL A 91 -9.43 19.04 7.15
N ASN A 92 -9.62 18.46 5.99
CA ASN A 92 -9.88 17.04 5.81
C ASN A 92 -8.57 16.29 5.53
N THR A 93 -8.59 14.97 5.70
CA THR A 93 -7.41 14.14 5.47
C THR A 93 -7.72 13.10 4.38
N LEU A 94 -6.80 12.97 3.44
CA LEU A 94 -6.73 11.84 2.52
C LEU A 94 -5.54 10.98 2.93
N ARG A 95 -5.80 9.79 3.46
CA ARG A 95 -4.79 8.81 3.84
C ARG A 95 -4.54 7.82 2.72
N LEU A 96 -3.33 7.81 2.21
CA LEU A 96 -2.90 6.87 1.17
C LEU A 96 -1.94 5.84 1.78
N TRP A 97 -2.24 4.56 1.58
CA TRP A 97 -1.43 3.46 2.10
C TRP A 97 -0.29 3.11 1.16
N SER A 98 0.95 3.10 1.67
CA SER A 98 2.14 2.60 0.98
C SER A 98 2.52 1.24 1.56
N ALA A 99 2.65 0.22 0.71
CA ALA A 99 3.03 -1.12 1.15
C ALA A 99 4.55 -1.22 1.32
N LYS A 100 4.99 -1.67 2.50
CA LYS A 100 6.38 -1.88 2.86
C LYS A 100 6.58 -3.28 3.44
N SER A 101 7.76 -3.84 3.30
CA SER A 101 8.11 -5.09 3.96
C SER A 101 8.24 -4.90 5.48
N TYR A 102 7.92 -5.94 6.25
CA TYR A 102 8.36 -6.07 7.64
C TYR A 102 9.79 -6.55 7.73
N ASP A 103 10.21 -7.33 6.74
CA ASP A 103 11.56 -7.86 6.72
C ASP A 103 12.54 -6.73 6.39
N GLU A 104 13.54 -6.60 7.21
CA GLU A 104 14.66 -5.71 6.94
C GLU A 104 15.46 -6.26 5.74
N PHE A 105 16.27 -5.38 5.16
CA PHE A 105 17.19 -5.80 4.10
C PHE A 105 18.14 -6.88 4.64
N ASP A 106 18.17 -8.05 4.00
CA ASP A 106 19.02 -9.17 4.42
C ASP A 106 20.48 -8.91 4.02
N LEU A 107 21.19 -8.21 4.92
CA LEU A 107 22.61 -7.91 4.74
C LEU A 107 23.47 -9.18 4.67
N LEU A 108 23.06 -10.28 5.34
CA LEU A 108 23.82 -11.52 5.32
C LEU A 108 23.71 -12.20 3.95
N ALA A 109 22.51 -12.28 3.38
CA ALA A 109 22.31 -12.77 2.01
C ALA A 109 23.06 -11.90 1.00
N PHE A 110 22.98 -10.56 1.16
CA PHE A 110 23.71 -9.64 0.31
C PHE A 110 25.24 -9.86 0.35
N ASN A 111 25.82 -10.03 1.53
CA ASN A 111 27.24 -10.30 1.71
C ASN A 111 27.66 -11.67 1.14
N ARG A 112 26.73 -12.62 0.99
CA ARG A 112 26.96 -13.89 0.29
C ARG A 112 26.78 -13.81 -1.23
N SER A 113 26.58 -12.60 -1.76
CA SER A 113 26.24 -12.35 -3.17
C SER A 113 24.88 -12.90 -3.62
N GLU A 114 24.00 -13.18 -2.72
CA GLU A 114 22.60 -13.60 -2.93
C GLU A 114 21.69 -12.37 -3.06
N TYR A 115 22.02 -11.49 -3.99
CA TYR A 115 21.42 -10.14 -4.11
C TYR A 115 19.91 -10.18 -4.33
N MET A 116 19.41 -11.16 -5.08
CA MET A 116 17.97 -11.29 -5.34
C MET A 116 17.21 -11.72 -4.07
N GLU A 117 17.77 -12.63 -3.29
CA GLU A 117 17.19 -13.07 -2.02
C GLU A 117 17.11 -11.90 -1.03
N ALA A 118 18.18 -11.11 -0.96
CA ALA A 118 18.28 -9.96 -0.07
C ALA A 118 17.18 -8.90 -0.29
N VAL A 119 16.63 -8.77 -1.51
CA VAL A 119 15.62 -7.74 -1.86
C VAL A 119 14.23 -8.30 -2.15
N THR A 120 14.08 -9.60 -2.28
CA THR A 120 12.80 -10.23 -2.67
C THR A 120 11.63 -9.85 -1.77
N PRO A 121 11.75 -9.85 -0.42
CA PRO A 121 10.65 -9.45 0.46
C PRO A 121 10.21 -8.01 0.24
N GLN A 122 11.16 -7.08 0.04
CA GLN A 122 10.86 -5.67 -0.23
C GLN A 122 10.15 -5.51 -1.57
N VAL A 123 10.65 -6.16 -2.61
CA VAL A 123 10.05 -6.10 -3.95
C VAL A 123 8.63 -6.66 -3.93
N LYS A 124 8.41 -7.79 -3.26
CA LYS A 124 7.09 -8.41 -3.13
C LYS A 124 6.10 -7.49 -2.44
N ALA A 125 6.48 -6.89 -1.33
CA ALA A 125 5.62 -5.96 -0.59
C ALA A 125 5.33 -4.70 -1.42
N GLU A 126 6.36 -4.07 -2.00
CA GLU A 126 6.21 -2.84 -2.77
C GLU A 126 5.36 -3.01 -4.04
N ASN A 127 5.30 -4.20 -4.64
CA ASN A 127 4.49 -4.47 -5.83
C ASN A 127 3.02 -4.14 -5.60
N ILE A 128 2.50 -4.31 -4.38
CA ILE A 128 1.11 -4.01 -4.02
C ILE A 128 0.78 -2.53 -4.28
N SER A 129 1.71 -1.62 -4.03
CA SER A 129 1.48 -0.18 -4.18
C SER A 129 2.31 0.47 -5.31
N LYS A 130 2.73 -0.32 -6.33
CA LYS A 130 3.50 0.24 -7.45
C LYS A 130 2.64 0.94 -8.48
N ILE A 131 1.62 0.26 -9.01
CA ILE A 131 0.84 0.70 -10.17
C ILE A 131 -0.64 0.46 -9.89
N LEU A 132 -1.51 1.42 -10.26
CA LEU A 132 -2.96 1.38 -10.03
C LEU A 132 -3.66 0.23 -10.77
N TYR A 133 -3.38 0.02 -12.04
CA TYR A 133 -4.02 -1.00 -12.85
C TYR A 133 -2.98 -1.96 -13.44
N PRO A 134 -2.46 -2.92 -12.65
CA PRO A 134 -1.57 -3.93 -13.20
C PRO A 134 -2.31 -4.79 -14.23
N GLU A 135 -1.57 -5.27 -15.22
CA GLU A 135 -2.08 -6.20 -16.24
C GLU A 135 -2.66 -7.46 -15.57
N ASP A 136 -3.89 -7.82 -15.91
CA ASP A 136 -4.64 -8.91 -15.28
C ASP A 136 -5.06 -10.03 -16.24
N SER A 137 -4.46 -10.11 -17.41
CA SER A 137 -4.67 -11.24 -18.33
C SER A 137 -4.13 -12.56 -17.76
N THR A 138 -3.10 -12.48 -16.89
CA THR A 138 -2.48 -13.64 -16.25
C THR A 138 -3.06 -13.91 -14.86
N LYS A 139 -2.87 -15.16 -14.36
CA LYS A 139 -3.25 -15.51 -12.99
C LYS A 139 -2.54 -14.63 -11.96
N VAL A 140 -1.23 -14.39 -12.15
CA VAL A 140 -0.42 -13.57 -11.24
C VAL A 140 -0.91 -12.12 -11.21
N GLY A 141 -1.27 -11.56 -12.36
CA GLY A 141 -1.82 -10.20 -12.41
C GLY A 141 -3.18 -10.06 -11.72
N LYS A 142 -4.07 -11.08 -11.88
CA LYS A 142 -5.35 -11.12 -11.15
C LYS A 142 -5.15 -11.23 -9.64
N GLU A 143 -4.19 -12.04 -9.21
CA GLU A 143 -3.84 -12.21 -7.81
C GLU A 143 -3.32 -10.88 -7.22
N LEU A 144 -2.41 -10.19 -7.92
CA LEU A 144 -1.92 -8.88 -7.50
C LEU A 144 -3.05 -7.85 -7.35
N ARG A 145 -4.00 -7.80 -8.29
CA ARG A 145 -5.17 -6.92 -8.17
C ARG A 145 -6.02 -7.23 -6.96
N LEU A 146 -6.22 -8.52 -6.65
CA LEU A 146 -6.95 -8.92 -5.44
C LEU A 146 -6.17 -8.54 -4.18
N GLU A 147 -4.84 -8.75 -4.17
CA GLU A 147 -3.96 -8.33 -3.07
C GLU A 147 -4.04 -6.82 -2.82
N GLN A 148 -4.06 -5.99 -3.87
CA GLN A 148 -4.24 -4.54 -3.75
C GLN A 148 -5.56 -4.17 -3.08
N GLN A 149 -6.67 -4.77 -3.50
CA GLN A 149 -8.00 -4.51 -2.94
C GLN A 149 -8.07 -4.95 -1.47
N TYR A 150 -7.58 -6.14 -1.16
CA TYR A 150 -7.55 -6.66 0.20
C TYR A 150 -6.64 -5.81 1.11
N PHE A 151 -5.45 -5.44 0.63
CA PHE A 151 -4.53 -4.55 1.34
C PHE A 151 -5.20 -3.24 1.73
N PHE A 152 -5.82 -2.59 0.75
CA PHE A 152 -6.49 -1.30 0.95
C PHE A 152 -7.60 -1.37 2.00
N VAL A 153 -8.50 -2.34 1.86
CA VAL A 153 -9.65 -2.49 2.76
C VAL A 153 -9.20 -2.90 4.16
N SER A 154 -8.29 -3.87 4.26
CA SER A 154 -7.78 -4.37 5.54
C SER A 154 -7.08 -3.26 6.33
N ALA A 155 -6.16 -2.52 5.71
CA ALA A 155 -5.46 -1.42 6.37
C ALA A 155 -6.43 -0.32 6.84
N SER A 156 -7.39 0.05 5.99
CA SER A 156 -8.38 1.09 6.30
C SER A 156 -9.33 0.68 7.43
N LEU A 157 -9.76 -0.58 7.47
CA LEU A 157 -10.61 -1.10 8.55
C LEU A 157 -9.87 -1.16 9.89
N HIS A 158 -8.62 -1.63 9.89
CA HIS A 158 -7.81 -1.67 11.12
C HIS A 158 -7.59 -0.26 11.67
N ASP A 159 -7.29 0.71 10.82
CA ASP A 159 -7.14 2.10 11.24
C ASP A 159 -8.45 2.67 11.81
N ALA A 160 -9.58 2.45 11.14
CA ALA A 160 -10.89 2.87 11.62
C ALA A 160 -11.25 2.24 12.97
N ILE A 161 -11.04 0.92 13.13
CA ILE A 161 -11.30 0.22 14.40
C ILE A 161 -10.44 0.80 15.51
N ARG A 162 -9.14 1.01 15.27
CA ARG A 162 -8.24 1.60 16.26
C ARG A 162 -8.68 3.01 16.71
N VAL A 163 -9.23 3.81 15.81
CA VAL A 163 -9.72 5.16 16.14
C VAL A 163 -11.01 5.12 16.94
N PHE A 164 -11.97 4.25 16.56
CA PHE A 164 -13.31 4.23 17.17
C PHE A 164 -13.45 3.26 18.34
N TYR A 165 -12.55 2.27 18.44
CA TYR A 165 -12.55 1.26 19.51
C TYR A 165 -11.14 1.10 20.10
N PRO A 166 -10.56 2.14 20.74
CA PRO A 166 -9.25 2.07 21.33
C PRO A 166 -9.22 1.03 22.46
N GLY A 167 -8.29 0.07 22.39
CA GLY A 167 -8.09 -0.97 23.41
C GLY A 167 -8.55 -2.39 23.02
N GLN A 168 -8.80 -2.65 21.75
CA GLN A 168 -9.03 -4.01 21.19
C GLN A 168 -7.87 -4.43 20.26
N ASP A 169 -6.64 -4.35 20.76
CA ASP A 169 -5.45 -4.91 20.09
C ASP A 169 -5.31 -6.40 20.41
#